data_389ed6d9b50c503c9108aa535d242e4c
#
_entry.id   389ed6d9b50c503c9108aa535d242e4c
#
_cell.length_a   1.000
_cell.length_b   1.000
_cell.length_c   1.000
_cell.angle_alpha   90.00
_cell.angle_beta   90.00
_cell.angle_gamma   90.00
#
_symmetry.space_group_name_H-M   'P 1'
#
loop_
_entity.id
_entity.type
_entity.pdbx_description
1 polymer ?
#
loop_
_entity_poly.entity_id
_entity_poly.type
_entity_poly.pdbx_seq_one_letter_code
_entity_poly.pdbx_strand_id
1 'polypeptide(L)'
;MPIWLIIGLWAVYLALTANLQLSNLVLGLLIATGLTWLIRPGGGRVEIRRLPQAVLAMGQYVLILIADAVKSGLAVARIILDPALPVKAGIVAIPSGCTSELATALSAHAITLAPGEMVIEISDDGVMYTHTLDATHAAEYVAEAQRMRRELLGKIFT
;
A
#
# COMPACT_ATOMS: atom_id res chain seq x y z
N MET A 1 9.70 -23.69 6.67
CA MET A 1 9.03 -22.99 5.56
C MET A 1 7.54 -22.87 5.88
N PRO A 2 6.89 -21.74 5.67
CA PRO A 2 5.46 -21.59 5.92
C PRO A 2 4.65 -22.29 4.82
N ILE A 3 4.17 -23.50 5.09
CA ILE A 3 3.41 -24.33 4.15
C ILE A 3 2.15 -23.62 3.62
N TRP A 4 1.53 -22.79 4.44
CA TRP A 4 0.37 -22.00 4.06
C TRP A 4 0.66 -20.99 2.93
N LEU A 5 1.88 -20.46 2.87
CA LEU A 5 2.31 -19.55 1.80
C LEU A 5 2.47 -20.31 0.48
N ILE A 6 3.03 -21.51 0.52
CA ILE A 6 3.14 -22.38 -0.67
C ILE A 6 1.76 -22.71 -1.20
N ILE A 7 0.83 -23.09 -0.31
CA ILE A 7 -0.56 -23.39 -0.70
C ILE A 7 -1.25 -22.16 -1.27
N GLY A 8 -1.08 -20.99 -0.65
CA GLY A 8 -1.64 -19.73 -1.12
C GLY A 8 -1.13 -19.33 -2.51
N LEU A 9 0.19 -19.35 -2.72
CA LEU A 9 0.80 -19.05 -4.02
C LEU A 9 0.38 -20.07 -5.09
N TRP A 10 0.28 -21.34 -4.74
CA TRP A 10 -0.19 -22.39 -5.62
C TRP A 10 -1.66 -22.16 -6.01
N ALA A 11 -2.53 -21.83 -5.07
CA ALA A 11 -3.93 -21.51 -5.34
C ALA A 11 -4.08 -20.30 -6.26
N VAL A 12 -3.30 -19.25 -6.04
CA VAL A 12 -3.26 -18.05 -6.91
C VAL A 12 -2.79 -18.43 -8.32
N TYR A 13 -1.74 -19.25 -8.44
CA TYR A 13 -1.27 -19.72 -9.74
C TYR A 13 -2.35 -20.48 -10.50
N LEU A 14 -3.07 -21.40 -9.82
CA LEU A 14 -4.15 -22.17 -10.44
C LEU A 14 -5.33 -21.28 -10.83
N ALA A 15 -5.66 -20.26 -10.02
CA ALA A 15 -6.71 -19.30 -10.35
C ALA A 15 -6.36 -18.48 -11.61
N LEU A 16 -5.09 -18.09 -11.76
CA LEU A 16 -4.62 -17.33 -12.92
C LEU A 16 -4.54 -18.17 -14.20
N THR A 17 -4.15 -19.43 -14.09
CA THR A 17 -4.03 -20.33 -15.25
C THR A 17 -5.34 -20.98 -15.64
N ALA A 18 -6.32 -21.03 -14.73
CA ALA A 18 -7.61 -21.74 -14.90
C ALA A 18 -7.47 -23.15 -15.45
N ASN A 19 -6.35 -23.85 -15.17
CA ASN A 19 -6.00 -25.12 -15.74
C ASN A 19 -5.65 -26.13 -14.62
N LEU A 20 -6.44 -27.20 -14.52
CA LEU A 20 -6.28 -28.25 -13.51
C LEU A 20 -5.60 -29.51 -14.05
N GLN A 21 -4.94 -29.47 -15.19
CA GLN A 21 -4.15 -30.59 -15.70
C GLN A 21 -2.99 -30.93 -14.74
N LEU A 22 -2.68 -32.21 -14.63
CA LEU A 22 -1.65 -32.68 -13.69
C LEU A 22 -0.29 -31.99 -13.88
N SER A 23 0.11 -31.75 -15.13
CA SER A 23 1.34 -31.02 -15.46
C SER A 23 1.34 -29.59 -14.90
N ASN A 24 0.20 -28.89 -14.97
CA ASN A 24 0.04 -27.52 -14.47
C ASN A 24 -0.02 -27.49 -12.94
N LEU A 25 -0.66 -28.47 -12.31
CA LEU A 25 -0.68 -28.61 -10.84
C LEU A 25 0.75 -28.79 -10.30
N VAL A 26 1.54 -29.68 -10.91
CA VAL A 26 2.93 -29.93 -10.51
C VAL A 26 3.80 -28.72 -10.77
N LEU A 27 3.69 -28.09 -11.93
CA LEU A 27 4.47 -26.90 -12.26
C LEU A 27 4.16 -25.74 -11.30
N GLY A 28 2.89 -25.49 -11.00
CA GLY A 28 2.46 -24.48 -10.05
C GLY A 28 3.02 -24.72 -8.64
N LEU A 29 3.02 -25.98 -8.19
CA LEU A 29 3.59 -26.35 -6.89
C LEU A 29 5.11 -26.15 -6.85
N LEU A 30 5.83 -26.47 -7.92
CA LEU A 30 7.26 -26.24 -8.05
C LEU A 30 7.58 -24.74 -8.01
N ILE A 31 6.83 -23.92 -8.75
CA ILE A 31 6.99 -22.46 -8.78
C ILE A 31 6.71 -21.88 -7.39
N ALA A 32 5.60 -22.26 -6.75
CA ALA A 32 5.23 -21.76 -5.41
C ALA A 32 6.31 -22.12 -4.36
N THR A 33 6.84 -23.33 -4.42
CA THR A 33 7.91 -23.79 -3.52
C THR A 33 9.22 -23.06 -3.80
N GLY A 34 9.61 -22.92 -5.06
CA GLY A 34 10.81 -22.20 -5.49
C GLY A 34 10.76 -20.72 -5.09
N LEU A 35 9.64 -20.03 -5.30
CA LEU A 35 9.42 -18.65 -4.88
C LEU A 35 9.52 -18.50 -3.35
N THR A 36 8.86 -19.40 -2.60
CA THR A 36 8.90 -19.37 -1.13
C THR A 36 10.33 -19.60 -0.60
N TRP A 37 11.11 -20.44 -1.28
CA TRP A 37 12.51 -20.66 -0.94
C TRP A 37 13.40 -19.46 -1.29
N LEU A 38 13.18 -18.84 -2.46
CA LEU A 38 13.96 -17.70 -2.95
C LEU A 38 13.74 -16.44 -2.12
N ILE A 39 12.46 -16.11 -1.84
CA ILE A 39 12.06 -14.87 -1.14
C ILE A 39 12.43 -14.97 0.34
N ARG A 40 12.55 -16.20 0.92
CA ARG A 40 12.81 -16.42 2.35
C ARG A 40 12.01 -15.44 3.22
N PRO A 41 10.67 -15.47 3.16
CA PRO A 41 9.85 -14.54 3.91
C PRO A 41 10.29 -14.60 5.37
N GLY A 42 10.74 -13.46 5.89
CA GLY A 42 11.12 -13.34 7.29
C GLY A 42 9.98 -13.87 8.14
N GLY A 43 10.28 -14.81 9.03
CA GLY A 43 9.31 -15.64 9.73
C GLY A 43 8.41 -14.90 10.72
N GLY A 44 7.69 -13.88 10.27
CA GLY A 44 6.59 -13.29 11.00
C GLY A 44 5.54 -14.37 11.24
N ARG A 45 5.36 -14.81 12.49
CA ARG A 45 4.28 -15.71 12.86
C ARG A 45 2.98 -14.94 12.68
N VAL A 46 2.18 -15.35 11.69
CA VAL A 46 0.80 -14.84 11.56
C VAL A 46 0.03 -15.36 12.77
N GLU A 47 -0.22 -14.51 13.75
CA GLU A 47 -1.11 -14.84 14.87
C GLU A 47 -2.54 -14.90 14.34
N ILE A 48 -3.04 -16.11 14.13
CA ILE A 48 -4.43 -16.37 13.65
C ILE A 48 -5.47 -15.63 14.50
N ARG A 49 -5.18 -15.42 15.79
CA ARG A 49 -6.05 -14.70 16.71
C ARG A 49 -6.23 -13.21 16.34
N ARG A 50 -5.26 -12.62 15.62
CA ARG A 50 -5.31 -11.20 15.18
C ARG A 50 -5.89 -11.03 13.76
N LEU A 51 -6.12 -12.15 13.04
CA LEU A 51 -6.66 -12.13 11.69
C LEU A 51 -7.96 -11.31 11.55
N PRO A 52 -8.98 -11.45 12.44
CA PRO A 52 -10.21 -10.66 12.30
C PRO A 52 -9.96 -9.16 12.44
N GLN A 53 -9.06 -8.76 13.36
CA GLN A 53 -8.70 -7.35 13.56
C GLN A 53 -7.90 -6.80 12.40
N ALA A 54 -6.96 -7.59 11.85
CA ALA A 54 -6.17 -7.21 10.69
C ALA A 54 -7.05 -7.05 9.43
N VAL A 55 -8.03 -7.95 9.24
CA VAL A 55 -8.99 -7.87 8.11
C VAL A 55 -9.87 -6.64 8.25
N LEU A 56 -10.39 -6.34 9.45
CA LEU A 56 -11.17 -5.13 9.68
C LEU A 56 -10.33 -3.85 9.45
N ALA A 57 -9.10 -3.82 9.98
CA ALA A 57 -8.19 -2.69 9.79
C ALA A 57 -7.81 -2.52 8.29
N MET A 58 -7.61 -3.61 7.56
CA MET A 58 -7.38 -3.58 6.12
C MET A 58 -8.63 -3.06 5.38
N GLY A 59 -9.83 -3.49 5.74
CA GLY A 59 -11.08 -2.97 5.18
C GLY A 59 -11.24 -1.46 5.43
N GLN A 60 -10.97 -1.00 6.65
CA GLN A 60 -10.97 0.44 6.98
C GLN A 60 -9.92 1.21 6.17
N TYR A 61 -8.71 0.65 6.04
CA TYR A 61 -7.64 1.24 5.24
C TYR A 61 -8.08 1.43 3.78
N VAL A 62 -8.66 0.40 3.16
CA VAL A 62 -9.18 0.47 1.77
C VAL A 62 -10.29 1.53 1.63
N LEU A 63 -11.21 1.60 2.59
CA LEU A 63 -12.27 2.63 2.56
C LEU A 63 -11.71 4.05 2.64
N ILE A 64 -10.68 4.26 3.47
CA ILE A 64 -10.00 5.55 3.57
C ILE A 64 -9.29 5.88 2.25
N LEU A 65 -8.59 4.92 1.63
CA LEU A 65 -7.97 5.11 0.32
C LEU A 65 -8.97 5.55 -0.74
N ILE A 66 -10.14 4.90 -0.79
CA ILE A 66 -11.20 5.26 -1.74
C ILE A 66 -11.71 6.68 -1.45
N ALA A 67 -11.94 7.02 -0.19
CA ALA A 67 -12.42 8.35 0.19
C ALA A 67 -11.39 9.44 -0.15
N ASP A 68 -10.09 9.18 0.10
CA ASP A 68 -9.00 10.09 -0.22
C ASP A 68 -8.85 10.25 -1.74
N ALA A 69 -8.92 9.16 -2.50
CA ALA A 69 -8.86 9.20 -3.97
C ALA A 69 -10.01 10.02 -4.57
N VAL A 70 -11.23 9.88 -4.03
CA VAL A 70 -12.39 10.66 -4.49
C VAL A 70 -12.23 12.14 -4.14
N LYS A 71 -11.83 12.48 -2.91
CA LYS A 71 -11.60 13.86 -2.48
C LYS A 71 -10.52 14.55 -3.32
N SER A 72 -9.36 13.88 -3.48
CA SER A 72 -8.24 14.37 -4.27
C SER A 72 -8.61 14.51 -5.74
N GLY A 73 -9.34 13.54 -6.30
CA GLY A 73 -9.85 13.60 -7.66
C GLY A 73 -10.77 14.81 -7.89
N LEU A 74 -11.65 15.11 -6.95
CA LEU A 74 -12.51 16.29 -7.01
C LEU A 74 -11.71 17.60 -6.87
N ALA A 75 -10.66 17.62 -6.04
CA ALA A 75 -9.77 18.76 -5.91
C ALA A 75 -9.00 19.02 -7.21
N VAL A 76 -8.44 17.98 -7.82
CA VAL A 76 -7.75 18.09 -9.12
C VAL A 76 -8.72 18.51 -10.23
N ALA A 77 -9.94 17.97 -10.25
CA ALA A 77 -10.96 18.37 -11.21
C ALA A 77 -11.31 19.87 -11.09
N ARG A 78 -11.41 20.39 -9.85
CA ARG A 78 -11.64 21.84 -9.63
C ARG A 78 -10.48 22.68 -10.17
N ILE A 79 -9.23 22.26 -9.95
CA ILE A 79 -8.04 22.95 -10.48
C ILE A 79 -8.08 22.99 -12.02
N ILE A 80 -8.44 21.87 -12.67
CA ILE A 80 -8.49 21.79 -14.14
C ILE A 80 -9.63 22.65 -14.72
N LEU A 81 -10.76 22.72 -14.01
CA LEU A 81 -11.91 23.51 -14.46
C LEU A 81 -11.78 25.00 -14.14
N ASP A 82 -10.82 25.39 -13.31
CA ASP A 82 -10.57 26.80 -12.98
C ASP A 82 -9.73 27.45 -14.10
N PRO A 83 -10.25 28.50 -14.77
CA PRO A 83 -9.49 29.20 -15.82
C PRO A 83 -8.17 29.81 -15.33
N ALA A 84 -8.03 30.08 -14.03
CA ALA A 84 -6.80 30.61 -13.44
C ALA A 84 -5.74 29.53 -13.22
N LEU A 85 -6.08 28.24 -13.35
CA LEU A 85 -5.19 27.09 -13.12
C LEU A 85 -4.31 27.28 -11.87
N PRO A 86 -4.87 27.35 -10.66
CA PRO A 86 -4.14 27.73 -9.45
C PRO A 86 -3.26 26.59 -8.94
N VAL A 87 -2.25 26.23 -9.73
CA VAL A 87 -1.28 25.18 -9.39
C VAL A 87 -0.09 25.84 -8.69
N LYS A 88 0.23 25.33 -7.50
CA LYS A 88 1.41 25.71 -6.70
C LYS A 88 2.20 24.44 -6.37
N ALA A 89 2.62 23.75 -7.41
CA ALA A 89 3.31 22.48 -7.26
C ALA A 89 4.62 22.60 -6.47
N GLY A 90 4.90 21.58 -5.67
CA GLY A 90 6.12 21.51 -4.88
C GLY A 90 6.40 20.11 -4.37
N ILE A 91 7.53 19.96 -3.69
CA ILE A 91 7.94 18.74 -3.00
C ILE A 91 7.81 18.94 -1.51
N VAL A 92 7.11 18.06 -0.84
CA VAL A 92 6.89 18.05 0.60
C VAL A 92 7.56 16.81 1.22
N ALA A 93 8.33 17.00 2.28
CA ALA A 93 8.93 15.91 3.03
C ALA A 93 7.94 15.41 4.11
N ILE A 94 7.56 14.14 4.04
CA ILE A 94 6.56 13.52 4.91
C ILE A 94 7.20 12.36 5.65
N PRO A 95 7.43 12.45 6.97
CA PRO A 95 7.91 11.32 7.74
C PRO A 95 6.88 10.18 7.71
N SER A 96 7.28 8.98 7.32
CA SER A 96 6.36 7.81 7.30
C SER A 96 5.87 7.48 8.71
N GLY A 97 6.76 7.55 9.70
CA GLY A 97 6.51 7.17 11.08
C GLY A 97 6.07 5.70 11.22
N CYS A 98 6.29 4.89 10.21
CA CYS A 98 6.02 3.47 10.22
C CYS A 98 7.20 2.69 10.79
N THR A 99 6.93 1.54 11.42
CA THR A 99 7.94 0.69 12.07
C THR A 99 8.46 -0.42 11.16
N SER A 100 7.82 -0.64 10.00
CA SER A 100 8.23 -1.67 9.03
C SER A 100 8.29 -1.11 7.62
N GLU A 101 9.21 -1.62 6.81
CA GLU A 101 9.36 -1.26 5.39
C GLU A 101 8.05 -1.47 4.61
N LEU A 102 7.32 -2.56 4.90
CA LEU A 102 6.06 -2.85 4.23
C LEU A 102 4.98 -1.81 4.58
N ALA A 103 4.90 -1.37 5.84
CA ALA A 103 3.98 -0.31 6.25
C ALA A 103 4.35 1.03 5.60
N THR A 104 5.65 1.34 5.48
CA THR A 104 6.15 2.52 4.76
C THR A 104 5.77 2.45 3.28
N ALA A 105 5.99 1.31 2.63
CA ALA A 105 5.64 1.10 1.23
C ALA A 105 4.14 1.24 0.97
N LEU A 106 3.29 0.67 1.84
CA LEU A 106 1.83 0.83 1.73
C LEU A 106 1.39 2.27 1.97
N SER A 107 2.04 3.00 2.90
CA SER A 107 1.77 4.42 3.11
C SER A 107 2.14 5.26 1.89
N ALA A 108 3.31 5.02 1.29
CA ALA A 108 3.75 5.68 0.07
C ALA A 108 2.81 5.37 -1.12
N HIS A 109 2.38 4.11 -1.23
CA HIS A 109 1.43 3.70 -2.25
C HIS A 109 0.07 4.39 -2.07
N ALA A 110 -0.39 4.54 -0.84
CA ALA A 110 -1.64 5.24 -0.52
C ALA A 110 -1.61 6.71 -0.96
N ILE A 111 -0.49 7.41 -0.72
CA ILE A 111 -0.29 8.79 -1.18
C ILE A 111 -0.33 8.85 -2.71
N THR A 112 0.42 7.96 -3.38
CA THR A 112 0.53 7.94 -4.85
C THR A 112 -0.80 7.56 -5.54
N LEU A 113 -1.69 6.82 -4.87
CA LEU A 113 -3.03 6.53 -5.38
C LEU A 113 -3.96 7.75 -5.35
N ALA A 114 -3.65 8.75 -4.53
CA ALA A 114 -4.41 10.00 -4.48
C ALA A 114 -4.05 10.89 -5.70
N PRO A 115 -5.00 11.25 -6.57
CA PRO A 115 -4.74 12.13 -7.71
C PRO A 115 -4.09 13.45 -7.27
N GLY A 116 -3.04 13.86 -7.98
CA GLY A 116 -2.32 15.10 -7.69
C GLY A 116 -1.16 14.96 -6.70
N GLU A 117 -0.91 13.76 -6.19
CA GLU A 117 0.20 13.47 -5.28
C GLU A 117 1.01 12.28 -5.77
N MET A 118 2.33 12.30 -5.59
CA MET A 118 3.22 11.20 -5.95
C MET A 118 4.45 11.17 -5.05
N VAL A 119 4.72 10.06 -4.41
CA VAL A 119 5.98 9.84 -3.70
C VAL A 119 7.08 9.59 -4.72
N ILE A 120 8.11 10.45 -4.69
CA ILE A 120 9.24 10.43 -5.64
C ILE A 120 10.38 9.59 -5.05
N GLU A 121 10.61 9.73 -3.75
CA GLU A 121 11.74 9.09 -3.06
C GLU A 121 11.36 8.80 -1.60
N ILE A 122 11.92 7.74 -1.06
CA ILE A 122 11.85 7.41 0.36
C ILE A 122 13.28 7.29 0.84
N SER A 123 13.69 8.18 1.75
CA SER A 123 15.03 8.16 2.33
C SER A 123 15.20 7.03 3.36
N ASP A 124 16.44 6.70 3.69
CA ASP A 124 16.80 5.62 4.64
C ASP A 124 16.21 5.83 6.04
N ASP A 125 15.98 7.08 6.44
CA ASP A 125 15.32 7.46 7.70
C ASP A 125 13.79 7.45 7.63
N GLY A 126 13.22 6.96 6.51
CA GLY A 126 11.80 6.79 6.32
C GLY A 126 11.02 8.08 6.01
N VAL A 127 11.69 9.13 5.54
CA VAL A 127 11.05 10.34 5.04
C VAL A 127 10.65 10.13 3.58
N MET A 128 9.38 10.38 3.26
CA MET A 128 8.81 10.30 1.91
C MET A 128 8.82 11.70 1.29
N TYR A 129 9.56 11.89 0.21
CA TYR A 129 9.53 13.10 -0.61
C TYR A 129 8.40 12.99 -1.61
N THR A 130 7.38 13.81 -1.42
CA THR A 130 6.13 13.73 -2.17
C THR A 130 5.95 14.98 -3.02
N HIS A 131 5.77 14.79 -4.32
CA HIS A 131 5.31 15.85 -5.21
C HIS A 131 3.81 16.04 -5.01
N THR A 132 3.37 17.31 -4.91
CA THR A 132 1.95 17.69 -4.82
C THR A 132 1.65 18.87 -5.72
N LEU A 133 0.40 18.97 -6.21
CA LEU A 133 -0.07 20.09 -7.03
C LEU A 133 -0.29 21.37 -6.21
N ASP A 134 -0.47 21.27 -4.90
CA ASP A 134 -0.52 22.42 -4.00
C ASP A 134 0.32 22.14 -2.75
N ALA A 135 1.50 22.75 -2.69
CA ALA A 135 2.42 22.62 -1.57
C ALA A 135 2.13 23.62 -0.42
N THR A 136 1.20 24.57 -0.59
CA THR A 136 0.97 25.65 0.40
C THR A 136 0.20 25.17 1.63
N HIS A 137 -0.74 24.22 1.46
CA HIS A 137 -1.55 23.63 2.53
C HIS A 137 -1.33 22.13 2.73
N ALA A 138 -0.45 21.54 1.93
CA ALA A 138 -0.21 20.11 1.93
C ALA A 138 0.26 19.58 3.29
N ALA A 139 1.01 20.34 4.06
CA ALA A 139 1.60 19.88 5.33
C ALA A 139 0.55 19.48 6.38
N GLU A 140 -0.54 20.22 6.52
CA GLU A 140 -1.60 19.92 7.51
C GLU A 140 -2.45 18.74 7.06
N TYR A 141 -2.90 18.75 5.81
CA TYR A 141 -3.73 17.69 5.24
C TYR A 141 -3.00 16.34 5.19
N VAL A 142 -1.74 16.37 4.76
CA VAL A 142 -0.89 15.18 4.68
C VAL A 142 -0.56 14.64 6.07
N ALA A 143 -0.31 15.51 7.07
CA ALA A 143 -0.05 15.07 8.44
C ALA A 143 -1.25 14.34 9.04
N GLU A 144 -2.48 14.79 8.77
CA GLU A 144 -3.71 14.14 9.27
C GLU A 144 -3.96 12.79 8.58
N ALA A 145 -3.89 12.74 7.26
CA ALA A 145 -4.05 11.52 6.48
C ALA A 145 -2.95 10.49 6.83
N GLN A 146 -1.72 10.94 7.02
CA GLN A 146 -0.60 10.11 7.42
C GLN A 146 -0.77 9.55 8.84
N ARG A 147 -1.29 10.34 9.78
CA ARG A 147 -1.57 9.85 11.15
C ARG A 147 -2.56 8.70 11.13
N MET A 148 -3.67 8.83 10.38
CA MET A 148 -4.66 7.76 10.23
C MET A 148 -4.06 6.49 9.60
N ARG A 149 -3.25 6.65 8.56
CA ARG A 149 -2.57 5.51 7.90
C ARG A 149 -1.63 4.80 8.86
N ARG A 150 -0.83 5.52 9.65
CA ARG A 150 0.06 4.95 10.67
C ARG A 150 -0.69 4.15 11.72
N GLU A 151 -1.78 4.70 12.26
CA GLU A 151 -2.58 4.04 13.28
C GLU A 151 -3.22 2.73 12.78
N LEU A 152 -3.66 2.70 11.52
CA LEU A 152 -4.25 1.50 10.90
C LEU A 152 -3.18 0.49 10.49
N LEU A 153 -2.11 0.93 9.83
CA LEU A 153 -1.01 0.06 9.42
C LEU A 153 -0.29 -0.55 10.63
N GLY A 154 -0.17 0.20 11.73
CA GLY A 154 0.33 -0.34 12.99
C GLY A 154 -0.50 -1.50 13.53
N LYS A 155 -1.82 -1.50 13.35
CA LYS A 155 -2.70 -2.62 13.77
C LYS A 155 -2.61 -3.85 12.87
N ILE A 156 -2.22 -3.64 11.60
CA ILE A 156 -2.10 -4.74 10.62
C ILE A 156 -0.75 -5.47 10.77
N PHE A 157 0.33 -4.72 11.05
CA PHE A 157 1.71 -5.22 10.97
C PHE A 157 2.43 -5.35 12.33
N THR A 158 1.75 -5.11 13.44
CA THR A 158 2.27 -5.41 14.79
C THR A 158 1.74 -6.73 15.30
#